data_86f8f71e971e181b6359520b74d66d40
#
_entry.id   86f8f71e971e181b6359520b74d66d40
#
_cell.length_a   1.000
_cell.length_b   1.000
_cell.length_c   1.000
_cell.angle_alpha   90.00
_cell.angle_beta   90.00
_cell.angle_gamma   90.00
#
_symmetry.space_group_name_H-M   'P 1'
#
loop_
_entity.id
_entity.type
_entity.pdbx_description
1 polymer ?
#
loop_
_entity_poly.entity_id
_entity_poly.type
_entity_poly.pdbx_seq_one_letter_code
_entity_poly.pdbx_strand_id
1 'polypeptide(L)'
;MMGSIFAGTSEAPGEESLFQGRTYKSYRGMGSIGAMEKGSADRYFQGHYKTADKLVPEGVEGRVPYKGSVISIIYQLIGGLRAAMGYCGCATINDLRTKTEFVEITSAGVSESHVHDIHITKEAPNYRSE
;
A
#
# COMPACT_ATOMS: atom_id res chain seq x y z
N MET A 1 -6.29 2.41 5.85
CA MET A 1 -5.67 1.07 6.00
C MET A 1 -4.58 0.97 4.94
N MET A 2 -3.35 0.56 5.30
CA MET A 2 -2.20 0.49 4.39
C MET A 2 -1.64 -0.94 4.45
N GLY A 3 -1.74 -1.71 3.36
CA GLY A 3 -1.26 -3.09 3.28
C GLY A 3 0.04 -3.20 2.48
N SER A 4 -0.07 -3.27 1.16
CA SER A 4 1.06 -3.52 0.25
C SER A 4 2.20 -2.50 0.34
N ILE A 5 1.91 -1.26 0.74
CA ILE A 5 2.94 -0.22 0.85
C ILE A 5 3.99 -0.56 1.91
N PHE A 6 3.58 -1.14 3.04
CA PHE A 6 4.48 -1.56 4.11
C PHE A 6 4.90 -3.03 3.99
N ALA A 7 4.10 -3.88 3.36
CA ALA A 7 4.41 -5.29 3.21
C ALA A 7 5.71 -5.56 2.42
N GLY A 8 6.13 -4.64 1.55
CA GLY A 8 7.39 -4.72 0.80
C GLY A 8 8.62 -4.24 1.56
N THR A 9 8.50 -3.80 2.80
CA THR A 9 9.64 -3.26 3.56
C THR A 9 10.49 -4.35 4.17
N SER A 10 11.76 -4.02 4.49
CA SER A 10 12.69 -4.92 5.17
C SER A 10 12.13 -5.40 6.52
N GLU A 11 11.43 -4.53 7.22
CA GLU A 11 10.89 -4.76 8.56
C GLU A 11 9.60 -5.59 8.56
N ALA A 12 8.95 -5.76 7.40
CA ALA A 12 7.77 -6.62 7.28
C ALA A 12 8.15 -8.10 7.38
N PRO A 13 7.29 -8.97 7.95
CA PRO A 13 7.63 -10.37 8.24
C PRO A 13 7.67 -11.30 7.02
N GLY A 14 7.34 -10.84 5.81
CA GLY A 14 7.37 -11.65 4.59
C GLY A 14 8.80 -12.05 4.20
N GLU A 15 8.97 -13.23 3.61
CA GLU A 15 10.25 -13.70 3.08
C GLU A 15 10.62 -12.96 1.80
N GLU A 16 11.92 -12.68 1.65
CA GLU A 16 12.46 -12.09 0.42
C GLU A 16 12.72 -13.18 -0.62
N SER A 17 12.34 -12.91 -1.86
CA SER A 17 12.55 -13.82 -2.99
C SER A 17 12.95 -13.05 -4.23
N LEU A 18 13.87 -13.63 -5.02
CA LEU A 18 14.26 -13.09 -6.31
C LEU A 18 13.36 -13.69 -7.41
N PHE A 19 12.74 -12.84 -8.21
CA PHE A 19 11.94 -13.27 -9.34
C PHE A 19 12.16 -12.33 -10.53
N GLN A 20 12.48 -12.90 -11.68
CA GLN A 20 12.77 -12.15 -12.92
C GLN A 20 13.74 -10.98 -12.72
N GLY A 21 14.82 -11.20 -11.94
CA GLY A 21 15.84 -10.19 -11.67
C GLY A 21 15.44 -9.08 -10.69
N ARG A 22 14.28 -9.19 -10.03
CA ARG A 22 13.79 -8.24 -9.02
C ARG A 22 13.51 -8.92 -7.69
N THR A 23 13.77 -8.22 -6.60
CA THR A 23 13.48 -8.71 -5.26
C THR A 23 12.03 -8.41 -4.89
N TYR A 24 11.36 -9.39 -4.34
CA TYR A 24 9.99 -9.34 -3.84
C TYR A 24 9.93 -9.85 -2.41
N LYS A 25 8.87 -9.47 -1.69
CA LYS A 25 8.51 -10.07 -0.40
C LYS A 25 7.20 -10.85 -0.54
N SER A 26 7.13 -11.97 0.15
CA SER A 26 5.89 -12.74 0.25
C SER A 26 4.83 -11.89 0.96
N TYR A 27 3.63 -11.92 0.41
CA TYR A 27 2.47 -11.17 0.92
C TYR A 27 1.24 -12.07 0.86
N ARG A 28 0.47 -12.08 1.95
CA ARG A 28 -0.74 -12.88 2.00
C ARG A 28 -1.84 -12.18 2.80
N GLY A 29 -3.07 -12.36 2.35
CA GLY A 29 -4.24 -11.95 3.11
C GLY A 29 -4.41 -12.79 4.38
N MET A 30 -5.01 -12.24 5.42
CA MET A 30 -5.24 -12.94 6.69
C MET A 30 -6.21 -14.12 6.54
N GLY A 31 -7.09 -14.11 5.54
CA GLY A 31 -7.98 -15.21 5.19
C GLY A 31 -7.40 -16.17 4.15
N SER A 32 -6.11 -16.09 3.84
CA SER A 32 -5.42 -17.10 3.01
C SER A 32 -5.17 -18.38 3.80
N ILE A 33 -5.03 -19.50 3.10
CA ILE A 33 -4.77 -20.81 3.73
C ILE A 33 -3.53 -20.73 4.62
N GLY A 34 -2.41 -20.25 4.11
CA GLY A 34 -1.17 -20.17 4.86
C GLY A 34 -1.21 -19.21 6.06
N ALA A 35 -2.09 -18.21 6.06
CA ALA A 35 -2.30 -17.36 7.23
C ALA A 35 -3.20 -18.04 8.26
N MET A 36 -4.24 -18.74 7.82
CA MET A 36 -5.16 -19.45 8.70
C MET A 36 -4.49 -20.64 9.40
N GLU A 37 -3.62 -21.37 8.72
CA GLU A 37 -2.79 -22.44 9.31
C GLU A 37 -1.87 -21.91 10.43
N LYS A 38 -1.43 -20.65 10.35
CA LYS A 38 -0.57 -20.00 11.34
C LYS A 38 -1.33 -19.22 12.42
N GLY A 39 -2.66 -19.38 12.53
CA GLY A 39 -3.45 -18.89 13.65
C GLY A 39 -4.48 -17.81 13.35
N SER A 40 -4.67 -17.36 12.10
CA SER A 40 -5.70 -16.37 11.78
C SER A 40 -7.09 -16.95 11.51
N ALA A 41 -7.26 -18.28 11.56
CA ALA A 41 -8.52 -18.98 11.27
C ALA A 41 -9.69 -18.52 12.17
N ASP A 42 -9.41 -18.16 13.42
CA ASP A 42 -10.43 -17.71 14.37
C ASP A 42 -11.19 -16.47 13.88
N ARG A 43 -10.52 -15.56 13.15
CA ARG A 43 -11.11 -14.35 12.59
C ARG A 43 -12.14 -14.63 11.49
N TYR A 44 -12.08 -15.84 10.92
CA TYR A 44 -12.96 -16.30 9.84
C TYR A 44 -13.91 -17.40 10.32
N PHE A 45 -14.11 -17.53 11.64
CA PHE A 45 -14.97 -18.55 12.26
C PHE A 45 -14.56 -19.99 11.91
N GLN A 46 -13.30 -20.22 11.57
CA GLN A 46 -12.75 -21.49 11.14
C GLN A 46 -11.71 -22.09 12.12
N GLY A 47 -11.55 -21.51 13.30
CA GLY A 47 -10.56 -21.94 14.30
C GLY A 47 -10.73 -23.36 14.84
N HIS A 48 -11.89 -23.96 14.63
CA HIS A 48 -12.15 -25.36 15.02
C HIS A 48 -11.61 -26.39 14.01
N TYR A 49 -11.24 -25.98 12.80
CA TYR A 49 -10.62 -26.85 11.82
C TYR A 49 -9.12 -26.96 12.05
N LYS A 50 -8.61 -28.20 12.20
CA LYS A 50 -7.18 -28.47 12.48
C LYS A 50 -6.36 -28.81 11.24
N THR A 51 -6.99 -28.98 10.09
CA THR A 51 -6.34 -29.44 8.86
C THR A 51 -6.65 -28.45 7.72
N ALA A 52 -5.63 -28.14 6.90
CA ALA A 52 -5.71 -27.15 5.82
C ALA A 52 -6.79 -27.49 4.77
N ASP A 53 -7.03 -28.76 4.53
CA ASP A 53 -8.02 -29.27 3.57
C ASP A 53 -9.48 -28.95 3.95
N LYS A 54 -9.71 -28.55 5.21
CA LYS A 54 -11.02 -28.13 5.72
C LYS A 54 -11.19 -26.61 5.82
N LEU A 55 -10.13 -25.84 5.56
CA LEU A 55 -10.18 -24.39 5.57
C LEU A 55 -10.72 -23.88 4.21
N VAL A 56 -11.62 -22.90 4.28
CA VAL A 56 -12.14 -22.21 3.09
C VAL A 56 -11.42 -20.86 2.97
N PRO A 57 -10.55 -20.67 1.97
CA PRO A 57 -9.80 -19.43 1.83
C PRO A 57 -10.70 -18.29 1.36
N GLU A 58 -10.58 -17.16 2.03
CA GLU A 58 -11.20 -15.87 1.64
C GLU A 58 -10.15 -14.85 1.19
N GLY A 59 -8.88 -15.17 1.32
CA GLY A 59 -7.75 -14.33 0.96
C GLY A 59 -6.78 -15.02 0.00
N VAL A 60 -5.98 -14.21 -0.66
CA VAL A 60 -4.97 -14.66 -1.63
C VAL A 60 -3.56 -14.60 -1.04
N GLU A 61 -2.67 -15.40 -1.59
CA GLU A 61 -1.23 -15.33 -1.37
C GLU A 61 -0.55 -14.84 -2.63
N GLY A 62 0.47 -14.02 -2.46
CA GLY A 62 1.19 -13.42 -3.57
C GLY A 62 2.51 -12.82 -3.13
N ARG A 63 3.01 -11.89 -3.89
CA ARG A 63 4.24 -11.15 -3.61
C ARG A 63 4.08 -9.68 -3.93
N VAL A 64 4.79 -8.85 -3.19
CA VAL A 64 4.89 -7.41 -3.43
C VAL A 64 6.34 -7.04 -3.73
N PRO A 65 6.60 -6.01 -4.54
CA PRO A 65 7.95 -5.54 -4.75
C PRO A 65 8.64 -5.16 -3.44
N TYR A 66 9.89 -5.58 -3.28
CA TYR A 66 10.73 -5.14 -2.18
C TYR A 66 11.02 -3.64 -2.27
N LYS A 67 10.91 -2.94 -1.17
CA LYS A 67 11.01 -1.47 -1.11
C LYS A 67 12.12 -0.94 -0.19
N GLY A 68 12.91 -1.82 0.41
CA GLY A 68 13.92 -1.43 1.38
C GLY A 68 13.34 -1.04 2.73
N SER A 69 14.02 -0.16 3.47
CA SER A 69 13.63 0.23 4.81
C SER A 69 12.32 1.04 4.85
N VAL A 70 11.49 0.75 5.84
CA VAL A 70 10.25 1.50 6.14
C VAL A 70 10.51 2.98 6.40
N ILE A 71 11.69 3.34 6.92
CA ILE A 71 12.06 4.73 7.19
C ILE A 71 11.96 5.59 5.93
N SER A 72 12.47 5.10 4.80
CA SER A 72 12.40 5.81 3.53
C SER A 72 10.97 6.04 3.06
N ILE A 73 10.09 5.04 3.25
CA ILE A 73 8.68 5.14 2.89
C ILE A 73 7.97 6.16 3.78
N ILE A 74 8.19 6.09 5.10
CA ILE A 74 7.60 7.05 6.05
C ILE A 74 8.05 8.47 5.73
N TYR A 75 9.33 8.66 5.43
CA TYR A 75 9.86 9.97 5.05
C TYR A 75 9.13 10.55 3.82
N GLN A 76 8.91 9.74 2.79
CA GLN A 76 8.17 10.16 1.60
C GLN A 76 6.69 10.48 1.92
N LEU A 77 6.03 9.65 2.72
CA LEU A 77 4.63 9.89 3.12
C LEU A 77 4.47 11.17 3.94
N ILE A 78 5.39 11.42 4.88
CA ILE A 78 5.40 12.65 5.69
C ILE A 78 5.68 13.86 4.79
N GLY A 79 6.58 13.74 3.84
CA GLY A 79 6.85 14.79 2.85
C GLY A 79 5.60 15.15 2.04
N GLY A 80 4.89 14.14 1.54
CA GLY A 80 3.62 14.32 0.83
C GLY A 80 2.54 14.98 1.70
N LEU A 81 2.42 14.55 2.96
CA LEU A 81 1.47 15.16 3.92
C LEU A 81 1.78 16.64 4.16
N ARG A 82 3.06 16.97 4.38
CA ARG A 82 3.50 18.38 4.58
C ARG A 82 3.22 19.23 3.34
N ALA A 83 3.48 18.71 2.16
CA ALA A 83 3.16 19.39 0.90
C ALA A 83 1.66 19.64 0.78
N ALA A 84 0.82 18.64 1.05
CA ALA A 84 -0.64 18.78 1.03
C ALA A 84 -1.13 19.83 2.03
N MET A 85 -0.60 19.84 3.25
CA MET A 85 -0.92 20.86 4.25
C MET A 85 -0.54 22.27 3.75
N GLY A 86 0.61 22.41 3.09
CA GLY A 86 1.05 23.67 2.48
C GLY A 86 0.10 24.15 1.38
N TYR A 87 -0.27 23.28 0.45
CA TYR A 87 -1.21 23.62 -0.63
C TYR A 87 -2.60 23.98 -0.11
N CYS A 88 -3.07 23.34 0.94
CA CYS A 88 -4.37 23.61 1.55
C CYS A 88 -4.34 24.75 2.57
N GLY A 89 -3.18 25.37 2.86
CA GLY A 89 -3.06 26.41 3.87
C GLY A 89 -3.34 25.95 5.29
N CYS A 90 -3.09 24.68 5.61
CA CYS A 90 -3.41 24.07 6.90
C CYS A 90 -2.17 23.99 7.80
N ALA A 91 -2.21 24.67 8.95
CA ALA A 91 -1.11 24.67 9.92
C ALA A 91 -1.03 23.36 10.73
N THR A 92 -2.14 22.66 10.89
CA THR A 92 -2.24 21.41 11.65
C THR A 92 -2.92 20.29 10.85
N ILE A 93 -2.66 19.03 11.22
CA ILE A 93 -3.36 17.88 10.64
C ILE A 93 -4.87 17.97 10.91
N ASN A 94 -5.27 18.51 12.06
CA ASN A 94 -6.69 18.71 12.35
C ASN A 94 -7.33 19.71 11.39
N ASP A 95 -6.65 20.81 11.06
CA ASP A 95 -7.13 21.76 10.05
C ASP A 95 -7.29 21.09 8.70
N LEU A 96 -6.31 20.28 8.27
CA LEU A 96 -6.39 19.52 7.02
C LEU A 96 -7.61 18.58 6.99
N ARG A 97 -7.98 17.99 8.12
CA ARG A 97 -9.13 17.07 8.21
C ARG A 97 -10.48 17.76 8.29
N THR A 98 -10.55 18.99 8.80
CA THR A 98 -11.81 19.64 9.18
C THR A 98 -12.12 20.91 8.39
N LYS A 99 -11.11 21.55 7.80
CA LYS A 99 -11.26 22.85 7.11
C LYS A 99 -11.13 22.76 5.59
N THR A 100 -10.69 21.63 5.06
CA THR A 100 -10.56 21.42 3.61
C THR A 100 -11.84 20.85 3.04
N GLU A 101 -12.07 21.12 1.76
CA GLU A 101 -13.22 20.65 1.00
C GLU A 101 -12.75 19.79 -0.17
N PHE A 102 -13.54 18.79 -0.54
CA PHE A 102 -13.34 18.02 -1.75
C PHE A 102 -13.94 18.73 -2.96
N VAL A 103 -13.23 18.73 -4.06
CA VAL A 103 -13.69 19.30 -5.33
C VAL A 103 -13.93 18.15 -6.31
N GLU A 104 -15.14 18.11 -6.90
CA GLU A 104 -15.43 17.18 -7.97
C GLU A 104 -14.86 17.73 -9.29
N ILE A 105 -14.10 16.90 -10.00
CA ILE A 105 -13.47 17.28 -11.27
C ILE A 105 -13.84 16.27 -12.37
N THR A 106 -13.84 16.72 -13.62
CA THR A 106 -14.04 15.88 -14.80
C THR A 106 -12.78 15.06 -15.11
N SER A 107 -12.94 14.02 -15.95
CA SER A 107 -11.79 13.27 -16.47
C SER A 107 -10.80 14.15 -17.25
N ALA A 108 -11.30 15.16 -17.96
CA ALA A 108 -10.46 16.14 -18.62
C ALA A 108 -9.66 16.96 -17.62
N GLY A 109 -10.27 17.38 -16.49
CA GLY A 109 -9.60 18.08 -15.40
C GLY A 109 -8.53 17.21 -14.74
N VAL A 110 -8.78 15.90 -14.60
CA VAL A 110 -7.77 14.95 -14.10
C VAL A 110 -6.57 14.89 -15.04
N SER A 111 -6.79 14.72 -16.34
CA SER A 111 -5.72 14.68 -17.35
C SER A 111 -4.89 15.95 -17.35
N GLU A 112 -5.55 17.12 -17.26
CA GLU A 112 -4.87 18.42 -17.21
C GLU A 112 -4.06 18.63 -15.92
N SER A 113 -4.50 18.03 -14.81
CA SER A 113 -3.80 18.11 -13.51
C SER A 113 -2.53 17.27 -13.45
N HIS A 114 -2.38 16.32 -14.35
CA HIS A 114 -1.18 15.49 -14.47
C HIS A 114 -0.23 16.03 -15.53
N VAL A 115 0.99 15.52 -15.50
CA VAL A 115 1.98 15.82 -16.52
C VAL A 115 1.50 15.33 -17.88
N HIS A 116 1.40 16.20 -18.86
CA HIS A 116 0.99 15.91 -20.23
C HIS A 116 1.97 16.58 -21.22
N ASP A 117 1.92 16.14 -22.47
CA ASP A 117 2.73 16.65 -23.58
C ASP A 117 4.26 16.58 -23.39
N ILE A 118 4.75 15.76 -22.45
CA ILE A 118 6.18 15.47 -22.27
C ILE A 118 6.44 13.98 -22.11
N HIS A 119 7.65 13.55 -22.48
CA HIS A 119 8.14 12.23 -22.15
C HIS A 119 8.85 12.24 -20.79
N ILE A 120 8.29 11.56 -19.80
CA ILE A 120 8.88 11.44 -18.47
C ILE A 120 10.12 10.53 -18.58
N THR A 121 11.30 11.08 -18.30
CA THR A 121 12.56 10.34 -18.28
C THR A 121 12.97 9.88 -16.89
N LYS A 122 12.41 10.51 -15.85
CA LYS A 122 12.62 10.16 -14.44
C LYS A 122 11.36 10.49 -13.66
N GLU A 123 10.74 9.48 -13.09
CA GLU A 123 9.56 9.64 -12.23
C GLU A 123 9.95 10.08 -10.82
N ALA A 124 9.08 10.90 -10.19
CA ALA A 124 9.18 11.12 -8.75
C ALA A 124 8.74 9.86 -8.00
N PRO A 125 9.33 9.53 -6.82
CA PRO A 125 9.03 8.29 -6.10
C PRO A 125 7.54 8.09 -5.75
N ASN A 126 6.80 9.18 -5.60
CA ASN A 126 5.38 9.19 -5.22
C ASN A 126 4.43 9.47 -6.40
N TYR A 127 4.96 9.66 -7.59
CA TYR A 127 4.18 9.89 -8.79
C TYR A 127 4.09 8.62 -9.61
N ARG A 128 2.87 8.22 -9.98
CA ARG A 128 2.62 7.13 -10.93
C ARG A 128 1.55 7.62 -11.89
N SER A 129 1.88 7.64 -13.17
CA SER A 129 0.87 7.67 -14.23
C SER A 129 0.31 6.24 -14.37
N GLU A 130 -0.98 6.07 -14.19
CA GLU A 130 -1.67 4.82 -14.57
C GLU A 130 -1.80 4.69 -16.08
#